data_141ccae477d930a16376f81d3b0cc287
#
_entry.id   141ccae477d930a16376f81d3b0cc287
#
_cell.length_a   1.000
_cell.length_b   1.000
_cell.length_c   1.000
_cell.angle_alpha   90.00
_cell.angle_beta   90.00
_cell.angle_gamma   90.00
#
_symmetry.space_group_name_H-M   'P 1'
#
loop_
_entity.id
_entity.type
_entity.pdbx_description
1 polymer ?
#
loop_
_entity_poly.entity_id
_entity_poly.type
_entity_poly.pdbx_seq_one_letter_code
_entity_poly.pdbx_strand_id
1 'polypeptide(L)'
;MIGPHWSKGWIVEDCDVSHSKCSGISLGKYLQPNNDNKWLKWKYKDGTQTERDAICQASYEGWDKEHVGSHIIRHNHIHDCGQTGIVGHLGGICSLIEDNDIHDINVRQNLAGAEIGGIKMHAAIDVTYRHNHIHHCTRGLWLDWQAQGTRVTQNLFDHNSLPNDFKVDQDNIDDVLSGLGEDIWIEVSFGPTLIDNNLFLSERSIRFAAQGVAMVHNLIAGSFTATGRGTDNNSVNLPSNRFTPYHEIHGTKVMGFMTIQHGDNKFYNNIFVQQQLRPEMQKLAEMKKDEPDDWDDYNFEVGTKPFSDYPTFAEWDKQFDGYCGIYAPNSDHYYSHLPVWSAGNVYLNGAQATAKEENPFVDTADQVKLALEKREDGLYLKTNLYDFVPEKTDGVISTATIPMAFEPEEKYENPDGTPITFDSDYFGNHRDGVKVTAGPFSSAVETEQKLF
;
A
#
# COMPACT_ATOMS: atom_id res chain seq x y z
N MET A 1 21.06 5.79 -13.98
CA MET A 1 20.13 4.66 -13.77
C MET A 1 20.93 3.38 -13.57
N ILE A 2 20.64 2.65 -12.49
CA ILE A 2 21.18 1.31 -12.21
C ILE A 2 20.11 0.31 -12.62
N GLY A 3 20.48 -0.74 -13.39
CA GLY A 3 19.48 -1.67 -13.90
C GLY A 3 19.98 -3.11 -13.92
N PRO A 4 19.70 -3.91 -12.87
CA PRO A 4 19.94 -5.35 -12.87
C PRO A 4 19.31 -6.11 -14.04
N HIS A 5 18.25 -5.55 -14.60
CA HIS A 5 17.50 -6.14 -15.69
C HIS A 5 16.92 -7.52 -15.33
N TRP A 6 16.97 -8.49 -16.21
CA TRP A 6 16.46 -9.85 -15.99
C TRP A 6 17.54 -10.74 -15.40
N SER A 7 17.81 -10.55 -14.11
CA SER A 7 18.92 -11.20 -13.39
C SER A 7 18.57 -11.43 -11.92
N LYS A 8 19.48 -12.06 -11.18
CA LYS A 8 19.28 -12.44 -9.77
C LYS A 8 20.41 -11.92 -8.88
N GLY A 9 20.06 -11.54 -7.64
CA GLY A 9 21.00 -11.39 -6.54
C GLY A 9 21.92 -10.17 -6.59
N TRP A 10 21.49 -9.08 -7.24
CA TRP A 10 22.25 -7.82 -7.20
C TRP A 10 22.15 -7.17 -5.83
N ILE A 11 23.28 -6.62 -5.39
CA ILE A 11 23.34 -5.75 -4.20
C ILE A 11 23.68 -4.35 -4.70
N VAL A 12 22.81 -3.38 -4.39
CA VAL A 12 23.03 -1.96 -4.61
C VAL A 12 23.00 -1.30 -3.25
N GLU A 13 24.15 -0.84 -2.78
CA GLU A 13 24.30 -0.30 -1.45
C GLU A 13 25.22 0.92 -1.42
N ASP A 14 25.02 1.82 -0.45
CA ASP A 14 25.85 3.00 -0.18
C ASP A 14 26.03 3.91 -1.40
N CYS A 15 25.00 4.02 -2.24
CA CYS A 15 25.02 4.80 -3.48
C CYS A 15 24.21 6.09 -3.35
N ASP A 16 24.71 7.15 -4.01
CA ASP A 16 23.92 8.34 -4.34
C ASP A 16 23.41 8.20 -5.79
N VAL A 17 22.09 8.09 -5.96
CA VAL A 17 21.45 7.84 -7.26
C VAL A 17 20.48 8.97 -7.58
N SER A 18 20.88 9.88 -8.44
CA SER A 18 20.11 11.09 -8.66
C SER A 18 20.02 11.56 -10.11
N HIS A 19 19.12 12.51 -10.36
CA HIS A 19 18.97 13.27 -11.60
C HIS A 19 18.73 12.40 -12.85
N SER A 20 18.16 11.20 -12.67
CA SER A 20 17.68 10.41 -13.80
C SER A 20 16.44 11.07 -14.43
N LYS A 21 16.37 11.09 -15.74
CA LYS A 21 15.17 11.60 -16.45
C LYS A 21 13.93 10.72 -16.20
N CYS A 22 14.14 9.45 -15.97
CA CYS A 22 13.08 8.49 -15.64
C CYS A 22 13.35 7.89 -14.27
N SER A 23 13.79 6.64 -14.21
CA SER A 23 13.97 5.91 -12.95
C SER A 23 15.41 5.94 -12.45
N GLY A 24 15.61 5.93 -11.13
CA GLY A 24 16.92 5.81 -10.50
C GLY A 24 17.46 4.39 -10.60
N ILE A 25 16.73 3.42 -10.02
CA ILE A 25 17.08 1.99 -10.03
C ILE A 25 15.94 1.21 -10.69
N SER A 26 16.27 0.23 -11.53
CA SER A 26 15.31 -0.71 -12.13
C SER A 26 15.67 -2.14 -11.75
N LEU A 27 14.81 -2.80 -10.98
CA LEU A 27 15.00 -4.19 -10.51
C LEU A 27 14.75 -5.23 -11.60
N GLY A 28 14.44 -4.79 -12.80
CA GLY A 28 14.23 -5.63 -13.95
C GLY A 28 12.82 -5.55 -14.51
N LYS A 29 12.76 -5.69 -15.81
CA LYS A 29 11.51 -5.78 -16.55
C LYS A 29 11.59 -7.01 -17.46
N TYR A 30 10.53 -7.80 -17.45
CA TYR A 30 10.38 -8.84 -18.44
C TYR A 30 10.18 -8.22 -19.82
N LEU A 31 11.07 -8.55 -20.73
CA LEU A 31 10.97 -8.17 -22.13
C LEU A 31 10.59 -9.40 -22.93
N GLN A 32 9.41 -9.39 -23.50
CA GLN A 32 8.94 -10.49 -24.35
C GLN A 32 9.86 -10.61 -25.58
N PRO A 33 10.65 -11.68 -25.69
CA PRO A 33 11.48 -11.88 -26.87
C PRO A 33 10.61 -12.14 -28.10
N ASN A 34 11.02 -11.62 -29.23
CA ASN A 34 10.35 -11.85 -30.52
C ASN A 34 8.85 -11.54 -30.53
N ASN A 35 8.43 -10.53 -29.78
CA ASN A 35 7.03 -10.14 -29.73
C ASN A 35 6.61 -9.44 -31.02
N ASP A 36 6.29 -10.19 -32.04
CA ASP A 36 5.69 -9.76 -33.30
C ASP A 36 4.15 -9.88 -33.29
N ASN A 37 3.57 -10.34 -32.20
CA ASN A 37 2.14 -10.50 -32.04
C ASN A 37 1.44 -9.13 -32.03
N LYS A 38 0.80 -8.80 -33.15
CA LYS A 38 0.07 -7.54 -33.31
C LYS A 38 -1.07 -7.35 -32.30
N TRP A 39 -1.58 -8.43 -31.72
CA TRP A 39 -2.68 -8.41 -30.76
C TRP A 39 -2.23 -7.99 -29.35
N LEU A 40 -0.93 -8.01 -29.05
CA LEU A 40 -0.37 -7.48 -27.81
C LEU A 40 -0.18 -5.95 -27.82
N LYS A 41 -0.65 -5.26 -28.83
CA LYS A 41 -0.59 -3.80 -28.90
C LYS A 41 -1.83 -3.18 -28.27
N TRP A 42 -1.65 -2.06 -27.60
CA TRP A 42 -2.70 -1.24 -26.98
C TRP A 42 -3.95 -1.06 -27.83
N LYS A 43 -3.79 -1.00 -29.11
CA LYS A 43 -4.91 -0.82 -30.03
C LYS A 43 -5.96 -1.93 -29.94
N TYR A 44 -5.60 -3.12 -29.48
CA TYR A 44 -6.43 -4.31 -29.54
C TYR A 44 -6.70 -4.98 -28.20
N LYS A 45 -5.88 -4.65 -27.18
CA LYS A 45 -5.99 -5.18 -25.81
C LYS A 45 -5.81 -4.06 -24.82
N ASP A 46 -6.56 -4.09 -23.74
CA ASP A 46 -6.39 -3.18 -22.61
C ASP A 46 -5.16 -3.55 -21.76
N GLY A 47 -4.87 -2.72 -20.75
CA GLY A 47 -3.74 -2.94 -19.84
C GLY A 47 -3.84 -4.27 -19.10
N THR A 48 -5.03 -4.65 -18.63
CA THR A 48 -5.29 -5.92 -17.94
C THR A 48 -4.95 -7.13 -18.82
N GLN A 49 -5.38 -7.09 -20.06
CA GLN A 49 -5.14 -8.17 -21.01
C GLN A 49 -3.67 -8.30 -21.40
N THR A 50 -2.98 -7.17 -21.57
CA THR A 50 -1.55 -7.17 -21.91
C THR A 50 -0.69 -7.63 -20.75
N GLU A 51 -1.02 -7.23 -19.52
CA GLU A 51 -0.33 -7.68 -18.30
C GLU A 51 -0.48 -9.19 -18.11
N ARG A 52 -1.70 -9.71 -18.18
CA ARG A 52 -1.97 -11.16 -18.16
C ARG A 52 -1.12 -11.92 -19.17
N ASP A 53 -1.08 -11.46 -20.40
CA ASP A 53 -0.34 -12.13 -21.47
C ASP A 53 1.18 -12.11 -21.19
N ALA A 54 1.71 -11.00 -20.68
CA ALA A 54 3.11 -10.88 -20.29
C ALA A 54 3.50 -11.88 -19.19
N ILE A 55 2.66 -11.97 -18.15
CA ILE A 55 2.92 -12.85 -17.00
C ILE A 55 2.80 -14.31 -17.40
N CYS A 56 1.77 -14.68 -18.13
CA CYS A 56 1.63 -16.06 -18.62
C CYS A 56 2.81 -16.47 -19.48
N GLN A 57 3.29 -15.60 -20.35
CA GLN A 57 4.46 -15.87 -21.18
C GLN A 57 5.73 -15.97 -20.35
N ALA A 58 5.96 -15.05 -19.40
CA ALA A 58 7.11 -15.10 -18.50
C ALA A 58 7.13 -16.40 -17.69
N SER A 59 5.98 -16.79 -17.13
CA SER A 59 5.83 -18.04 -16.39
C SER A 59 6.12 -19.26 -17.26
N TYR A 60 5.65 -19.27 -18.49
CA TYR A 60 5.94 -20.34 -19.46
C TYR A 60 7.43 -20.41 -19.84
N GLU A 61 8.11 -19.29 -19.91
CA GLU A 61 9.54 -19.18 -20.26
C GLU A 61 10.48 -19.41 -19.05
N GLY A 62 9.94 -19.68 -17.87
CA GLY A 62 10.72 -20.00 -16.67
C GLY A 62 11.02 -18.80 -15.78
N TRP A 63 10.06 -17.88 -15.61
CA TRP A 63 10.13 -16.86 -14.59
C TRP A 63 9.96 -17.51 -13.21
N ASP A 64 11.03 -17.54 -12.45
CA ASP A 64 11.08 -18.11 -11.12
C ASP A 64 12.16 -17.46 -10.23
N LYS A 65 12.08 -17.72 -8.93
CA LYS A 65 13.02 -17.18 -7.93
C LYS A 65 14.43 -17.75 -8.00
N GLU A 66 14.67 -18.80 -8.78
CA GLU A 66 15.99 -19.36 -8.97
C GLU A 66 16.81 -18.58 -9.99
N HIS A 67 16.14 -17.89 -10.91
CA HIS A 67 16.79 -17.19 -12.02
C HIS A 67 16.69 -15.68 -11.95
N VAL A 68 15.64 -15.12 -11.29
CA VAL A 68 15.34 -13.68 -11.30
C VAL A 68 15.06 -13.18 -9.89
N GLY A 69 15.34 -11.90 -9.62
CA GLY A 69 15.01 -11.24 -8.36
C GLY A 69 16.03 -11.43 -7.25
N SER A 70 15.58 -11.50 -6.02
CA SER A 70 16.41 -11.61 -4.81
C SER A 70 17.47 -10.50 -4.71
N HIS A 71 17.12 -9.30 -5.14
CA HIS A 71 18.00 -8.14 -5.05
C HIS A 71 17.99 -7.55 -3.63
N ILE A 72 19.10 -6.94 -3.24
CA ILE A 72 19.23 -6.18 -2.00
C ILE A 72 19.54 -4.73 -2.37
N ILE A 73 18.63 -3.82 -2.03
CA ILE A 73 18.77 -2.39 -2.28
C ILE A 73 18.76 -1.70 -0.92
N ARG A 74 19.92 -1.25 -0.45
CA ARG A 74 20.03 -0.73 0.91
C ARG A 74 21.01 0.43 1.07
N HIS A 75 20.76 1.27 2.09
CA HIS A 75 21.60 2.40 2.46
C HIS A 75 21.87 3.36 1.29
N ASN A 76 20.94 3.47 0.35
CA ASN A 76 21.09 4.37 -0.78
C ASN A 76 20.35 5.69 -0.52
N HIS A 77 20.90 6.76 -1.09
CA HIS A 77 20.27 8.06 -1.22
C HIS A 77 19.79 8.21 -2.66
N ILE A 78 18.47 8.17 -2.88
CA ILE A 78 17.85 8.14 -4.21
C ILE A 78 16.95 9.36 -4.36
N HIS A 79 17.30 10.28 -5.26
CA HIS A 79 16.59 11.54 -5.30
C HIS A 79 16.57 12.22 -6.68
N ASP A 80 15.71 13.23 -6.85
CA ASP A 80 15.59 14.04 -8.07
C ASP A 80 15.40 13.21 -9.36
N CYS A 81 14.73 12.06 -9.28
CA CYS A 81 14.41 11.26 -10.46
C CYS A 81 13.06 11.70 -11.07
N GLY A 82 13.01 11.78 -12.39
CA GLY A 82 11.87 12.38 -13.10
C GLY A 82 10.61 11.54 -13.10
N GLN A 83 10.68 10.24 -12.79
CA GLN A 83 9.54 9.33 -12.79
C GLN A 83 9.49 8.47 -11.52
N THR A 84 10.49 7.63 -11.28
CA THR A 84 10.49 6.69 -10.17
C THR A 84 11.86 6.61 -9.52
N GLY A 85 11.93 6.48 -8.20
CA GLY A 85 13.18 6.17 -7.49
C GLY A 85 13.61 4.74 -7.79
N ILE A 86 12.78 3.76 -7.43
CA ILE A 86 13.00 2.33 -7.69
C ILE A 86 11.78 1.77 -8.43
N VAL A 87 12.01 1.09 -9.55
CA VAL A 87 10.94 0.47 -10.35
C VAL A 87 11.25 -1.00 -10.65
N GLY A 88 10.21 -1.84 -10.74
CA GLY A 88 10.35 -3.23 -11.17
C GLY A 88 9.08 -3.77 -11.82
N HIS A 89 9.27 -4.67 -12.80
CA HIS A 89 8.19 -5.42 -13.44
C HIS A 89 8.63 -6.87 -13.61
N LEU A 90 8.13 -7.75 -12.76
CA LEU A 90 8.49 -9.16 -12.61
C LEU A 90 9.93 -9.43 -12.14
N GLY A 91 10.86 -8.53 -12.36
CA GLY A 91 12.28 -8.70 -12.01
C GLY A 91 12.62 -8.47 -10.54
N GLY A 92 11.70 -7.89 -9.76
CA GLY A 92 11.94 -7.52 -8.35
C GLY A 92 11.49 -8.55 -7.32
N ILE A 93 11.05 -9.73 -7.71
CA ILE A 93 10.56 -10.76 -6.78
C ILE A 93 11.60 -11.15 -5.72
N CYS A 94 11.15 -11.55 -4.54
CA CYS A 94 12.01 -12.00 -3.43
C CYS A 94 13.10 -11.01 -3.02
N SER A 95 12.91 -9.72 -3.27
CA SER A 95 13.92 -8.69 -3.01
C SER A 95 13.73 -8.03 -1.64
N LEU A 96 14.83 -7.51 -1.10
CA LEU A 96 14.88 -6.71 0.11
C LEU A 96 15.23 -5.26 -0.24
N ILE A 97 14.37 -4.33 0.12
CA ILE A 97 14.58 -2.90 -0.08
C ILE A 97 14.54 -2.26 1.31
N GLU A 98 15.69 -1.85 1.83
CA GLU A 98 15.79 -1.42 3.21
C GLU A 98 16.76 -0.25 3.43
N ASP A 99 16.51 0.53 4.49
CA ASP A 99 17.41 1.60 4.95
C ASP A 99 17.78 2.62 3.83
N ASN A 100 16.86 2.88 2.90
CA ASN A 100 17.08 3.88 1.84
C ASN A 100 16.40 5.20 2.21
N ASP A 101 17.02 6.30 1.83
CA ASP A 101 16.44 7.64 1.81
C ASP A 101 16.03 7.97 0.37
N ILE A 102 14.72 8.08 0.11
CA ILE A 102 14.15 8.24 -1.23
C ILE A 102 13.28 9.49 -1.26
N HIS A 103 13.69 10.50 -2.04
CA HIS A 103 12.96 11.75 -2.01
C HIS A 103 13.01 12.56 -3.32
N ASP A 104 12.15 13.57 -3.40
CA ASP A 104 12.05 14.48 -4.55
C ASP A 104 11.85 13.73 -5.88
N ILE A 105 11.03 12.67 -5.84
CA ILE A 105 10.72 11.87 -7.03
C ILE A 105 9.49 12.41 -7.75
N ASN A 106 9.63 12.64 -9.06
CA ASN A 106 8.60 13.17 -9.94
C ASN A 106 8.08 14.57 -9.58
N VAL A 107 8.78 15.31 -8.76
CA VAL A 107 8.33 16.64 -8.28
C VAL A 107 8.17 17.68 -9.39
N ARG A 108 8.86 17.53 -10.52
CA ARG A 108 8.70 18.38 -11.70
C ARG A 108 7.46 18.06 -12.52
N GLN A 109 6.86 16.89 -12.31
CA GLN A 109 5.67 16.38 -13.00
C GLN A 109 5.73 16.47 -14.54
N ASN A 110 6.93 16.40 -15.11
CA ASN A 110 7.14 16.33 -16.55
C ASN A 110 6.71 14.98 -17.15
N LEU A 111 6.64 13.95 -16.31
CA LEU A 111 6.15 12.63 -16.63
C LEU A 111 4.97 12.37 -15.69
N ALA A 112 3.81 12.16 -16.24
CA ALA A 112 2.58 11.92 -15.50
C ALA A 112 2.04 10.50 -15.78
N GLY A 113 1.08 10.05 -14.98
CA GLY A 113 0.38 8.79 -15.16
C GLY A 113 1.10 7.60 -14.54
N ALA A 114 1.30 6.56 -15.32
CA ALA A 114 1.83 5.29 -14.83
C ALA A 114 3.30 5.37 -14.43
N GLU A 115 3.71 4.46 -13.55
CA GLU A 115 5.11 4.25 -13.13
C GLU A 115 5.74 5.44 -12.37
N ILE A 116 4.95 6.25 -11.67
CA ILE A 116 5.45 7.35 -10.82
C ILE A 116 5.48 6.95 -9.34
N GLY A 117 6.49 7.43 -8.63
CA GLY A 117 6.59 7.25 -7.17
C GLY A 117 8.00 7.06 -6.65
N GLY A 118 8.17 7.12 -5.35
CA GLY A 118 9.42 6.75 -4.68
C GLY A 118 9.82 5.33 -5.07
N ILE A 119 8.90 4.39 -4.89
CA ILE A 119 9.05 3.00 -5.32
C ILE A 119 7.77 2.57 -6.05
N LYS A 120 7.91 1.91 -7.21
CA LYS A 120 6.79 1.32 -7.93
C LYS A 120 7.13 -0.09 -8.41
N MET A 121 6.29 -1.06 -8.05
CA MET A 121 6.53 -2.46 -8.36
C MET A 121 5.29 -3.15 -8.89
N HIS A 122 5.43 -3.85 -10.02
CA HIS A 122 4.50 -4.89 -10.47
C HIS A 122 5.02 -6.25 -10.03
N ALA A 123 4.12 -7.12 -9.61
CA ALA A 123 4.43 -8.46 -9.13
C ALA A 123 5.46 -8.45 -7.98
N ALA A 124 5.13 -7.69 -6.94
CA ALA A 124 5.90 -7.71 -5.71
C ALA A 124 5.62 -9.02 -4.95
N ILE A 125 6.22 -10.12 -5.40
CA ILE A 125 6.07 -11.43 -4.78
C ILE A 125 7.22 -11.65 -3.79
N ASP A 126 6.89 -11.92 -2.53
CA ASP A 126 7.87 -12.09 -1.44
C ASP A 126 8.87 -10.92 -1.31
N VAL A 127 8.42 -9.70 -1.53
CA VAL A 127 9.28 -8.51 -1.40
C VAL A 127 9.11 -7.89 -0.01
N THR A 128 10.22 -7.54 0.62
CA THR A 128 10.23 -6.81 1.88
C THR A 128 10.72 -5.38 1.67
N TYR A 129 9.91 -4.43 2.11
CA TYR A 129 10.24 -3.00 2.20
C TYR A 129 10.37 -2.66 3.68
N ARG A 130 11.59 -2.37 4.14
CA ARG A 130 11.85 -2.18 5.57
C ARG A 130 12.69 -0.94 5.84
N HIS A 131 12.28 -0.15 6.85
CA HIS A 131 13.06 0.95 7.40
C HIS A 131 13.56 1.94 6.32
N ASN A 132 12.73 2.20 5.29
CA ASN A 132 13.01 3.25 4.32
C ASN A 132 12.35 4.56 4.74
N HIS A 133 12.99 5.67 4.45
CA HIS A 133 12.39 7.00 4.49
C HIS A 133 12.01 7.42 3.08
N ILE A 134 10.72 7.54 2.80
CA ILE A 134 10.20 7.91 1.48
C ILE A 134 9.42 9.20 1.63
N HIS A 135 9.94 10.29 1.07
CA HIS A 135 9.39 11.61 1.33
C HIS A 135 9.49 12.56 0.14
N HIS A 136 8.63 13.59 0.12
CA HIS A 136 8.59 14.59 -0.96
C HIS A 136 8.51 13.98 -2.36
N CYS A 137 7.92 12.79 -2.47
CA CYS A 137 7.61 12.15 -3.74
C CYS A 137 6.19 12.50 -4.16
N THR A 138 5.90 12.56 -5.46
CA THR A 138 4.51 12.69 -5.92
C THR A 138 3.65 11.55 -5.37
N ARG A 139 4.22 10.35 -5.28
CA ARG A 139 3.65 9.18 -4.61
C ARG A 139 4.76 8.43 -3.89
N GLY A 140 4.47 7.83 -2.73
CA GLY A 140 5.46 7.07 -1.97
C GLY A 140 5.73 5.69 -2.55
N LEU A 141 5.07 4.66 -2.05
CA LEU A 141 5.17 3.28 -2.51
C LEU A 141 3.91 2.88 -3.29
N TRP A 142 4.07 2.40 -4.51
CA TRP A 142 3.00 1.84 -5.31
C TRP A 142 3.24 0.36 -5.59
N LEU A 143 2.45 -0.49 -4.94
CA LEU A 143 2.38 -1.92 -5.23
C LEU A 143 1.27 -2.15 -6.24
N ASP A 144 1.66 -2.23 -7.50
CA ASP A 144 0.75 -2.36 -8.62
C ASP A 144 0.74 -3.81 -9.11
N TRP A 145 -0.44 -4.35 -9.24
CA TRP A 145 -0.71 -5.70 -9.72
C TRP A 145 0.14 -6.81 -9.09
N GLN A 146 -0.53 -7.78 -8.46
CA GLN A 146 0.06 -9.04 -7.99
C GLN A 146 1.06 -8.89 -6.83
N ALA A 147 0.86 -7.95 -5.92
CA ALA A 147 1.56 -8.00 -4.65
C ALA A 147 1.05 -9.21 -3.85
N GLN A 148 1.95 -10.14 -3.53
CA GLN A 148 1.65 -11.38 -2.83
C GLN A 148 2.86 -11.82 -1.97
N GLY A 149 2.64 -12.25 -0.73
CA GLY A 149 3.72 -12.54 0.21
C GLY A 149 4.56 -11.29 0.60
N THR A 150 4.03 -10.10 0.33
CA THR A 150 4.77 -8.84 0.46
C THR A 150 4.64 -8.26 1.85
N ARG A 151 5.74 -7.72 2.38
CA ARG A 151 5.76 -7.03 3.67
C ARG A 151 6.31 -5.60 3.55
N VAL A 152 5.59 -4.65 4.16
CA VAL A 152 5.99 -3.25 4.30
C VAL A 152 6.06 -2.95 5.80
N THR A 153 7.27 -2.76 6.34
CA THR A 153 7.47 -2.69 7.79
C THR A 153 8.48 -1.62 8.20
N GLN A 154 8.19 -0.91 9.30
CA GLN A 154 9.10 0.07 9.91
C GLN A 154 9.53 1.22 8.97
N ASN A 155 8.75 1.54 7.94
CA ASN A 155 9.06 2.65 7.05
C ASN A 155 8.47 3.97 7.57
N LEU A 156 9.10 5.05 7.17
CA LEU A 156 8.61 6.40 7.37
C LEU A 156 8.21 6.99 6.02
N PHE A 157 6.98 7.46 5.95
CA PHE A 157 6.44 8.20 4.80
C PHE A 157 6.00 9.57 5.25
N ASP A 158 6.46 10.60 4.56
CA ASP A 158 6.01 11.97 4.85
C ASP A 158 6.07 12.87 3.62
N HIS A 159 5.23 13.90 3.59
CA HIS A 159 5.17 14.90 2.52
C HIS A 159 5.06 14.28 1.09
N ASN A 160 4.56 13.07 0.95
CA ASN A 160 4.30 12.46 -0.36
C ASN A 160 2.96 12.96 -0.88
N SER A 161 3.00 13.79 -1.89
CA SER A 161 1.84 14.35 -2.56
C SER A 161 2.33 15.35 -3.62
N LEU A 162 1.52 16.33 -3.97
CA LEU A 162 1.92 17.44 -4.81
C LEU A 162 3.04 18.25 -4.14
N PRO A 163 3.98 18.81 -4.92
CA PRO A 163 4.99 19.74 -4.39
C PRO A 163 4.40 20.90 -3.60
N ASN A 164 5.13 21.40 -2.59
CA ASN A 164 4.65 22.45 -1.70
C ASN A 164 4.32 23.77 -2.39
N ASP A 165 4.95 24.05 -3.54
CA ASP A 165 4.73 25.26 -4.34
C ASP A 165 3.62 25.13 -5.39
N PHE A 166 2.96 23.96 -5.43
CA PHE A 166 1.88 23.72 -6.36
C PHE A 166 0.64 24.56 -6.02
N LYS A 167 0.05 25.18 -7.02
CA LYS A 167 -1.14 26.02 -6.84
C LYS A 167 -2.35 25.32 -7.43
N VAL A 168 -3.42 25.29 -6.66
CA VAL A 168 -4.71 24.74 -7.08
C VAL A 168 -5.63 25.88 -7.50
N ASP A 169 -6.08 25.85 -8.73
CA ASP A 169 -7.15 26.72 -9.25
C ASP A 169 -8.06 25.93 -10.21
N GLN A 170 -9.14 26.57 -10.67
CA GLN A 170 -10.13 25.90 -11.50
C GLN A 170 -9.57 25.49 -12.87
N ASP A 171 -8.56 26.18 -13.37
CA ASP A 171 -8.01 25.93 -14.70
C ASP A 171 -7.04 24.74 -14.72
N ASN A 172 -6.49 24.35 -13.55
CA ASN A 172 -5.52 23.25 -13.44
C ASN A 172 -5.98 22.08 -12.55
N ILE A 173 -7.24 22.06 -12.17
CA ILE A 173 -7.73 21.07 -11.18
C ILE A 173 -7.56 19.62 -11.65
N ASP A 174 -7.77 19.34 -12.92
CA ASP A 174 -7.60 17.98 -13.46
C ASP A 174 -6.12 17.56 -13.50
N ASP A 175 -5.22 18.49 -13.78
CA ASP A 175 -3.77 18.26 -13.71
C ASP A 175 -3.34 17.98 -12.27
N VAL A 176 -3.90 18.72 -11.30
CA VAL A 176 -3.67 18.49 -9.87
C VAL A 176 -4.11 17.11 -9.46
N LEU A 177 -5.33 16.69 -9.84
CA LEU A 177 -5.86 15.38 -9.52
C LEU A 177 -5.00 14.26 -10.13
N SER A 178 -4.52 14.43 -11.34
CA SER A 178 -3.66 13.43 -12.00
C SER A 178 -2.30 13.25 -11.31
N GLY A 179 -1.80 14.31 -10.66
CA GLY A 179 -0.54 14.30 -9.90
C GLY A 179 -0.70 13.99 -8.41
N LEU A 180 -1.93 13.93 -7.91
CA LEU A 180 -2.19 13.72 -6.50
C LEU A 180 -1.93 12.26 -6.12
N GLY A 181 -0.95 12.05 -5.25
CA GLY A 181 -0.53 10.73 -4.78
C GLY A 181 -0.72 10.54 -3.28
N GLU A 182 -0.30 9.41 -2.81
CA GLU A 182 -0.40 8.97 -1.42
C GLU A 182 0.89 8.30 -0.94
N ASP A 183 1.01 8.04 0.37
CA ASP A 183 2.16 7.34 0.94
C ASP A 183 2.25 5.90 0.41
N ILE A 184 1.13 5.19 0.38
CA ILE A 184 1.08 3.83 -0.17
C ILE A 184 -0.19 3.62 -0.99
N TRP A 185 -0.02 3.09 -2.19
CA TRP A 185 -1.10 2.59 -3.02
C TRP A 185 -0.92 1.11 -3.33
N ILE A 186 -1.95 0.30 -3.06
CA ILE A 186 -1.99 -1.11 -3.44
C ILE A 186 -3.12 -1.29 -4.45
N GLU A 187 -2.75 -1.74 -5.65
CA GLU A 187 -3.67 -1.84 -6.78
C GLU A 187 -3.67 -3.25 -7.38
N VAL A 188 -4.85 -3.77 -7.68
CA VAL A 188 -5.10 -5.04 -8.38
C VAL A 188 -4.27 -6.22 -7.85
N SER A 189 -4.43 -6.48 -6.55
CA SER A 189 -3.69 -7.54 -5.85
C SER A 189 -4.61 -8.35 -4.94
N PHE A 190 -4.32 -9.62 -4.78
CA PHE A 190 -5.06 -10.51 -3.89
C PHE A 190 -4.41 -10.65 -2.51
N GLY A 191 -3.20 -10.14 -2.33
CA GLY A 191 -2.41 -10.36 -1.13
C GLY A 191 -1.82 -11.78 -1.05
N PRO A 192 -1.32 -12.18 0.11
CA PRO A 192 -1.23 -11.38 1.33
C PRO A 192 -0.26 -10.21 1.18
N THR A 193 -0.66 -9.04 1.65
CA THR A 193 0.22 -7.90 1.81
C THR A 193 0.16 -7.43 3.26
N LEU A 194 1.26 -7.59 3.99
CA LEU A 194 1.36 -7.17 5.39
C LEU A 194 2.01 -5.80 5.50
N ILE A 195 1.34 -4.88 6.18
CA ILE A 195 1.81 -3.51 6.45
C ILE A 195 1.85 -3.33 7.95
N ASP A 196 3.05 -3.31 8.54
CA ASP A 196 3.17 -3.26 9.99
C ASP A 196 4.24 -2.28 10.49
N ASN A 197 3.98 -1.66 11.65
CA ASN A 197 4.91 -0.75 12.33
C ASN A 197 5.40 0.45 11.47
N ASN A 198 4.61 0.93 10.51
CA ASN A 198 4.98 2.09 9.71
C ASN A 198 4.42 3.40 10.26
N LEU A 199 5.03 4.51 9.87
CA LEU A 199 4.53 5.86 10.04
C LEU A 199 4.13 6.42 8.69
N PHE A 200 2.84 6.72 8.51
CA PHE A 200 2.25 7.36 7.33
C PHE A 200 1.79 8.76 7.72
N LEU A 201 2.60 9.76 7.40
CA LEU A 201 2.43 11.13 7.91
C LEU A 201 2.07 12.15 6.83
N SER A 202 1.90 11.75 5.58
CA SER A 202 1.42 12.62 4.52
C SER A 202 -0.09 12.87 4.64
N GLU A 203 -0.60 13.94 4.05
CA GLU A 203 -2.02 14.31 4.07
C GLU A 203 -2.93 13.25 3.42
N ARG A 204 -2.38 12.50 2.47
CA ARG A 204 -2.99 11.27 1.92
C ARG A 204 -2.03 10.13 2.22
N SER A 205 -2.49 9.20 3.02
CA SER A 205 -1.63 8.10 3.46
C SER A 205 -1.87 6.81 2.68
N ILE A 206 -3.11 6.37 2.61
CA ILE A 206 -3.43 5.01 2.18
C ILE A 206 -4.46 5.01 1.06
N ARG A 207 -4.20 4.22 0.02
CA ARG A 207 -5.17 3.91 -1.02
C ARG A 207 -5.18 2.43 -1.33
N PHE A 208 -6.35 1.80 -1.23
CA PHE A 208 -6.54 0.40 -1.60
C PHE A 208 -7.52 0.27 -2.77
N ALA A 209 -7.05 -0.35 -3.84
CA ALA A 209 -7.82 -0.88 -4.94
C ALA A 209 -7.50 -2.38 -5.08
N ALA A 210 -7.44 -3.09 -3.95
CA ALA A 210 -6.96 -4.46 -3.81
C ALA A 210 -7.67 -5.16 -2.65
N GLN A 211 -7.43 -6.45 -2.50
CA GLN A 211 -7.88 -7.27 -1.37
C GLN A 211 -6.70 -7.98 -0.71
N GLY A 212 -6.91 -8.67 0.41
CA GLY A 212 -5.86 -9.43 1.09
C GLY A 212 -4.78 -8.59 1.75
N VAL A 213 -5.13 -7.40 2.27
CA VAL A 213 -4.19 -6.50 2.95
C VAL A 213 -4.42 -6.55 4.47
N ALA A 214 -3.34 -6.73 5.24
CA ALA A 214 -3.36 -6.62 6.70
C ALA A 214 -2.51 -5.44 7.16
N MET A 215 -3.11 -4.54 7.94
CA MET A 215 -2.44 -3.39 8.57
C MET A 215 -2.40 -3.59 10.08
N VAL A 216 -1.21 -3.62 10.66
CA VAL A 216 -1.01 -3.93 12.08
C VAL A 216 0.00 -2.96 12.70
N HIS A 217 -0.36 -2.33 13.81
CA HIS A 217 0.55 -1.44 14.55
C HIS A 217 1.11 -0.25 13.77
N ASN A 218 0.36 0.33 12.82
CA ASN A 218 0.81 1.53 12.11
C ASN A 218 0.29 2.82 12.78
N LEU A 219 0.96 3.93 12.51
CA LEU A 219 0.46 5.29 12.73
C LEU A 219 0.08 5.90 11.37
N ILE A 220 -1.18 6.26 11.21
CA ILE A 220 -1.72 6.81 9.97
C ILE A 220 -2.30 8.22 10.27
N ALA A 221 -1.69 9.24 9.70
CA ALA A 221 -2.04 10.64 9.93
C ALA A 221 -2.69 11.33 8.72
N GLY A 222 -2.85 10.64 7.61
CA GLY A 222 -3.51 11.12 6.40
C GLY A 222 -4.69 10.26 5.97
N SER A 223 -5.33 10.66 4.89
CA SER A 223 -6.54 10.01 4.40
C SER A 223 -6.37 8.53 4.12
N PHE A 224 -7.46 7.81 4.30
CA PHE A 224 -7.56 6.42 3.91
C PHE A 224 -8.68 6.24 2.89
N THR A 225 -8.31 5.84 1.71
CA THR A 225 -9.22 5.63 0.59
C THR A 225 -9.33 4.15 0.27
N ALA A 226 -10.54 3.62 0.34
CA ALA A 226 -10.88 2.31 -0.21
C ALA A 226 -11.60 2.54 -1.53
N THR A 227 -10.96 2.26 -2.62
CA THR A 227 -11.53 2.45 -3.94
C THR A 227 -12.43 1.26 -4.26
N GLY A 228 -13.74 1.40 -3.99
CA GLY A 228 -14.71 0.31 -4.12
C GLY A 228 -14.93 -0.16 -5.55
N ARG A 229 -14.62 0.68 -6.52
CA ARG A 229 -14.73 0.38 -7.94
C ARG A 229 -13.42 0.60 -8.68
N GLY A 230 -12.34 0.85 -7.96
CA GLY A 230 -11.05 1.21 -8.53
C GLY A 230 -10.39 0.15 -9.36
N THR A 231 -10.91 -1.04 -9.33
CA THR A 231 -10.51 -2.15 -10.19
C THR A 231 -11.49 -2.40 -11.32
N ASP A 232 -12.62 -1.72 -11.31
CA ASP A 232 -13.49 -1.61 -12.48
C ASP A 232 -12.89 -0.59 -13.42
N ASN A 233 -13.17 -0.72 -14.71
CA ASN A 233 -12.91 0.37 -15.64
C ASN A 233 -13.95 1.49 -15.55
N ASN A 234 -14.82 1.46 -14.58
CA ASN A 234 -15.83 2.42 -14.20
C ASN A 234 -16.51 3.17 -15.35
N SER A 235 -16.51 2.58 -16.52
CA SER A 235 -17.37 3.07 -17.58
C SER A 235 -18.79 2.69 -17.24
N VAL A 236 -19.64 3.66 -17.00
CA VAL A 236 -21.10 3.43 -16.87
C VAL A 236 -21.69 2.66 -18.04
N ASN A 237 -21.02 2.68 -19.17
CA ASN A 237 -21.44 1.99 -20.38
C ASN A 237 -20.86 0.58 -20.53
N LEU A 238 -19.70 0.33 -19.94
CA LEU A 238 -18.98 -0.95 -20.03
C LEU A 238 -18.22 -1.19 -18.71
N PRO A 239 -18.91 -1.46 -17.61
CA PRO A 239 -18.26 -1.83 -16.37
C PRO A 239 -17.55 -3.17 -16.59
N SER A 240 -16.26 -3.19 -16.37
CA SER A 240 -15.46 -4.41 -16.47
C SER A 240 -14.47 -4.45 -15.33
N ASN A 241 -14.60 -5.48 -14.50
CA ASN A 241 -13.68 -5.68 -13.41
C ASN A 241 -12.31 -6.02 -13.95
N ARG A 242 -11.29 -5.43 -13.34
CA ARG A 242 -9.91 -5.86 -13.58
C ARG A 242 -9.70 -7.22 -12.96
N PHE A 243 -9.07 -8.11 -13.71
CA PHE A 243 -8.69 -9.43 -13.23
C PHE A 243 -7.17 -9.59 -13.34
N THR A 244 -6.60 -10.27 -12.37
CA THR A 244 -5.15 -10.50 -12.29
C THR A 244 -4.89 -11.95 -11.93
N PRO A 245 -3.71 -12.49 -12.23
CA PRO A 245 -3.31 -13.77 -11.70
C PRO A 245 -3.03 -13.70 -10.20
N TYR A 246 -3.16 -14.84 -9.54
CA TYR A 246 -2.53 -15.13 -8.27
C TYR A 246 -1.59 -16.31 -8.43
N HIS A 247 -0.64 -16.42 -7.52
CA HIS A 247 0.51 -17.29 -7.66
C HIS A 247 0.52 -18.38 -6.59
N GLU A 248 1.33 -19.40 -6.79
CA GLU A 248 1.59 -20.37 -5.73
C GLU A 248 2.27 -19.67 -4.54
N ILE A 249 2.04 -20.20 -3.36
CA ILE A 249 2.58 -19.66 -2.11
C ILE A 249 4.11 -19.56 -2.22
N HIS A 250 4.66 -18.36 -1.95
CA HIS A 250 6.09 -18.07 -2.05
C HIS A 250 6.73 -18.43 -3.40
N GLY A 251 5.97 -18.28 -4.48
CA GLY A 251 6.42 -18.62 -5.82
C GLY A 251 5.79 -17.75 -6.91
N THR A 252 6.26 -17.92 -8.13
CA THR A 252 5.84 -17.14 -9.31
C THR A 252 4.89 -17.90 -10.22
N LYS A 253 4.67 -19.19 -9.96
CA LYS A 253 3.80 -19.99 -10.79
C LYS A 253 2.36 -19.50 -10.71
N VAL A 254 1.78 -19.19 -11.85
CA VAL A 254 0.38 -18.78 -11.93
C VAL A 254 -0.53 -19.95 -11.53
N MET A 255 -1.34 -19.74 -10.51
CA MET A 255 -2.31 -20.73 -10.01
C MET A 255 -3.71 -20.49 -10.55
N GLY A 256 -4.06 -19.26 -10.83
CA GLY A 256 -5.35 -18.91 -11.37
C GLY A 256 -5.49 -17.44 -11.68
N PHE A 257 -6.68 -17.05 -12.11
CA PHE A 257 -7.08 -15.68 -12.41
C PHE A 257 -8.44 -15.42 -11.77
N MET A 258 -8.58 -14.28 -11.13
CA MET A 258 -9.85 -13.83 -10.58
C MET A 258 -10.00 -12.32 -10.75
N THR A 259 -11.25 -11.85 -10.73
CA THR A 259 -11.55 -10.43 -10.59
C THR A 259 -11.38 -9.99 -9.14
N ILE A 260 -10.92 -8.77 -8.93
CA ILE A 260 -10.85 -8.18 -7.60
C ILE A 260 -12.27 -7.94 -7.09
N GLN A 261 -12.58 -8.48 -5.92
CA GLN A 261 -13.89 -8.34 -5.28
C GLN A 261 -13.89 -7.28 -4.18
N HIS A 262 -12.71 -6.76 -3.81
CA HIS A 262 -12.49 -5.89 -2.66
C HIS A 262 -12.85 -6.54 -1.32
N GLY A 263 -12.42 -5.92 -0.24
CA GLY A 263 -12.49 -6.50 1.10
C GLY A 263 -11.30 -7.43 1.36
N ASP A 264 -11.51 -8.45 2.17
CA ASP A 264 -10.44 -9.31 2.68
C ASP A 264 -9.32 -8.51 3.39
N ASN A 265 -9.69 -7.35 3.96
CA ASN A 265 -8.75 -6.45 4.62
C ASN A 265 -8.84 -6.59 6.14
N LYS A 266 -7.71 -6.46 6.82
CA LYS A 266 -7.56 -6.66 8.25
C LYS A 266 -6.88 -5.44 8.87
N PHE A 267 -7.48 -4.88 9.95
CA PHE A 267 -6.98 -3.69 10.63
C PHE A 267 -6.88 -3.96 12.13
N TYR A 268 -5.67 -4.08 12.64
CA TYR A 268 -5.44 -4.41 14.04
C TYR A 268 -4.42 -3.47 14.69
N ASN A 269 -4.77 -2.92 15.86
CA ASN A 269 -3.85 -2.15 16.69
C ASN A 269 -3.21 -0.92 15.98
N ASN A 270 -3.84 -0.36 14.96
CA ASN A 270 -3.35 0.86 14.32
C ASN A 270 -3.80 2.10 15.10
N ILE A 271 -3.10 3.20 14.91
CA ILE A 271 -3.51 4.53 15.37
C ILE A 271 -3.81 5.39 14.15
N PHE A 272 -5.02 5.94 14.11
CA PHE A 272 -5.47 6.88 13.09
C PHE A 272 -5.63 8.27 13.73
N VAL A 273 -4.98 9.28 13.14
CA VAL A 273 -5.01 10.66 13.67
C VAL A 273 -5.39 11.62 12.55
N GLN A 274 -6.56 12.24 12.62
CA GLN A 274 -6.94 13.29 11.67
C GLN A 274 -6.03 14.49 11.85
N GLN A 275 -5.33 14.92 10.79
CA GLN A 275 -4.51 16.11 10.77
C GLN A 275 -5.21 17.26 10.04
N GLN A 276 -4.81 18.48 10.34
CA GLN A 276 -5.24 19.65 9.59
C GLN A 276 -4.54 19.68 8.23
N LEU A 277 -5.34 19.76 7.17
CA LEU A 277 -4.83 19.85 5.81
C LEU A 277 -4.12 21.20 5.57
N ARG A 278 -3.10 21.21 4.73
CA ARG A 278 -2.54 22.46 4.21
C ARG A 278 -3.56 23.21 3.34
N PRO A 279 -3.42 24.53 3.17
CA PRO A 279 -4.42 25.37 2.49
C PRO A 279 -4.76 24.89 1.06
N GLU A 280 -3.78 24.39 0.31
CA GLU A 280 -3.97 23.91 -1.06
C GLU A 280 -4.88 22.68 -1.08
N MET A 281 -4.69 21.73 -0.16
CA MET A 281 -5.53 20.53 -0.05
C MET A 281 -6.92 20.85 0.49
N GLN A 282 -7.04 21.82 1.42
CA GLN A 282 -8.34 22.32 1.86
C GLN A 282 -9.13 22.91 0.69
N LYS A 283 -8.46 23.72 -0.12
CA LYS A 283 -9.07 24.31 -1.33
C LYS A 283 -9.52 23.23 -2.33
N LEU A 284 -8.70 22.22 -2.58
CA LEU A 284 -9.04 21.11 -3.45
C LEU A 284 -10.27 20.35 -2.94
N ALA A 285 -10.29 19.99 -1.66
CA ALA A 285 -11.41 19.31 -1.03
C ALA A 285 -12.70 20.13 -1.14
N GLU A 286 -12.66 21.45 -0.92
CA GLU A 286 -13.83 22.31 -1.05
C GLU A 286 -14.32 22.45 -2.50
N MET A 287 -13.42 22.52 -3.48
CA MET A 287 -13.79 22.64 -4.89
C MET A 287 -14.46 21.37 -5.44
N LYS A 288 -14.15 20.22 -4.86
CA LYS A 288 -14.60 18.90 -5.33
C LYS A 288 -15.62 18.21 -4.43
N LYS A 289 -15.97 18.79 -3.30
CA LYS A 289 -16.80 18.15 -2.25
C LYS A 289 -18.15 17.60 -2.73
N ASP A 290 -18.72 18.18 -3.77
CA ASP A 290 -20.02 17.83 -4.31
C ASP A 290 -19.92 17.00 -5.61
N GLU A 291 -18.70 16.67 -6.04
CA GLU A 291 -18.45 15.87 -7.22
C GLU A 291 -18.14 14.43 -6.85
N PRO A 292 -18.98 13.46 -7.22
CA PRO A 292 -18.68 12.06 -6.98
C PRO A 292 -17.44 11.65 -7.79
N ASP A 293 -16.50 10.99 -7.14
CA ASP A 293 -15.30 10.45 -7.72
C ASP A 293 -15.16 8.98 -7.37
N ASP A 294 -15.14 8.13 -8.36
CA ASP A 294 -15.01 6.68 -8.16
C ASP A 294 -13.64 6.28 -7.58
N TRP A 295 -12.65 7.17 -7.72
CA TRP A 295 -11.30 6.98 -7.22
C TRP A 295 -11.04 7.66 -5.88
N ASP A 296 -12.01 8.44 -5.36
CA ASP A 296 -11.91 9.25 -4.13
C ASP A 296 -10.61 10.09 -4.07
N ASP A 297 -10.21 10.67 -5.20
CA ASP A 297 -8.94 11.38 -5.31
C ASP A 297 -8.89 12.65 -4.45
N TYR A 298 -10.02 13.15 -4.01
CA TYR A 298 -10.14 14.29 -3.11
C TYR A 298 -10.72 13.95 -1.73
N ASN A 299 -10.72 12.68 -1.36
CA ASN A 299 -11.06 12.26 0.00
C ASN A 299 -9.85 12.49 0.93
N PHE A 300 -10.07 13.21 2.02
CA PHE A 300 -9.08 13.50 3.05
C PHE A 300 -9.50 13.04 4.45
N GLU A 301 -10.53 12.22 4.54
CA GLU A 301 -10.96 11.61 5.81
C GLU A 301 -9.96 10.52 6.25
N VAL A 302 -9.61 10.53 7.54
CA VAL A 302 -8.70 9.55 8.13
C VAL A 302 -9.49 8.47 8.84
N GLY A 303 -9.08 7.22 8.68
CA GLY A 303 -9.66 6.07 9.36
C GLY A 303 -10.30 5.05 8.43
N THR A 304 -10.93 4.05 9.02
CA THR A 304 -11.45 2.87 8.33
C THR A 304 -12.94 2.97 7.93
N LYS A 305 -13.57 4.13 8.09
CA LYS A 305 -14.97 4.39 7.71
C LYS A 305 -15.33 3.92 6.29
N PRO A 306 -14.45 4.03 5.24
CA PRO A 306 -14.76 3.54 3.90
C PRO A 306 -15.14 2.06 3.83
N PHE A 307 -14.81 1.27 4.85
CA PHE A 307 -15.17 -0.15 4.93
C PHE A 307 -16.48 -0.42 5.70
N SER A 308 -17.27 0.59 6.04
CA SER A 308 -18.50 0.41 6.85
C SER A 308 -19.56 -0.44 6.15
N ASP A 309 -19.60 -0.44 4.82
CA ASP A 309 -20.55 -1.22 4.02
C ASP A 309 -20.07 -2.65 3.71
N TYR A 310 -18.82 -2.96 4.03
CA TYR A 310 -18.26 -4.29 3.84
C TYR A 310 -18.81 -5.27 4.89
N PRO A 311 -19.05 -6.54 4.54
CA PRO A 311 -19.55 -7.53 5.49
C PRO A 311 -18.48 -7.87 6.56
N THR A 312 -18.95 -8.22 7.75
CA THR A 312 -18.16 -9.04 8.68
C THR A 312 -18.08 -10.47 8.13
N PHE A 313 -17.17 -11.29 8.66
CA PHE A 313 -17.11 -12.70 8.27
C PHE A 313 -18.44 -13.43 8.50
N ALA A 314 -19.09 -13.20 9.63
CA ALA A 314 -20.36 -13.82 9.95
C ALA A 314 -21.51 -13.39 9.00
N GLU A 315 -21.53 -12.13 8.58
CA GLU A 315 -22.50 -11.64 7.60
C GLU A 315 -22.24 -12.22 6.21
N TRP A 316 -20.99 -12.34 5.83
CA TRP A 316 -20.57 -12.90 4.55
C TRP A 316 -20.83 -14.41 4.48
N ASP A 317 -20.44 -15.17 5.51
CA ASP A 317 -20.67 -16.61 5.61
C ASP A 317 -22.17 -16.95 5.53
N LYS A 318 -22.99 -16.17 6.21
CA LYS A 318 -24.46 -16.34 6.20
C LYS A 318 -25.08 -16.18 4.81
N GLN A 319 -24.46 -15.47 3.87
CA GLN A 319 -24.98 -15.34 2.51
C GLN A 319 -25.01 -16.69 1.78
N PHE A 320 -24.21 -17.64 2.24
CA PHE A 320 -24.08 -18.98 1.66
C PHE A 320 -24.91 -20.03 2.42
N ASP A 321 -25.73 -19.64 3.40
CA ASP A 321 -26.64 -20.52 4.09
C ASP A 321 -27.59 -21.23 3.09
N GLY A 322 -27.67 -22.55 3.19
CA GLY A 322 -28.37 -23.38 2.22
C GLY A 322 -27.45 -23.78 1.05
N TYR A 323 -28.04 -23.99 -0.10
CA TYR A 323 -27.27 -24.36 -1.27
C TYR A 323 -26.79 -23.15 -2.07
N CYS A 324 -25.49 -23.06 -2.28
CA CYS A 324 -24.85 -22.17 -3.23
C CYS A 324 -24.21 -22.99 -4.35
N GLY A 325 -23.95 -22.36 -5.47
CA GLY A 325 -23.32 -22.97 -6.60
C GLY A 325 -23.74 -22.32 -7.91
N ILE A 326 -23.12 -22.70 -9.01
CA ILE A 326 -23.23 -22.02 -10.31
C ILE A 326 -24.67 -21.87 -10.83
N TYR A 327 -25.60 -22.69 -10.38
CA TYR A 327 -27.02 -22.63 -10.78
C TYR A 327 -27.95 -22.26 -9.62
N ALA A 328 -27.40 -21.92 -8.46
CA ALA A 328 -28.21 -21.48 -7.35
C ALA A 328 -28.75 -20.07 -7.57
N PRO A 329 -29.93 -19.70 -7.03
CA PRO A 329 -30.48 -18.36 -7.15
C PRO A 329 -29.59 -17.27 -6.54
N ASN A 330 -28.72 -17.62 -5.61
CA ASN A 330 -27.76 -16.74 -4.91
C ASN A 330 -26.33 -16.88 -5.42
N SER A 331 -26.13 -17.36 -6.65
CA SER A 331 -24.80 -17.53 -7.24
C SER A 331 -24.02 -16.22 -7.44
N ASP A 332 -24.69 -15.09 -7.51
CA ASP A 332 -24.12 -13.75 -7.53
C ASP A 332 -23.39 -13.36 -6.24
N HIS A 333 -23.70 -14.01 -5.11
CA HIS A 333 -23.00 -13.81 -3.84
C HIS A 333 -21.51 -14.16 -3.92
N TYR A 334 -21.10 -15.02 -4.85
CA TYR A 334 -19.69 -15.31 -5.11
C TYR A 334 -18.88 -14.12 -5.61
N TYR A 335 -19.54 -13.05 -6.04
CA TYR A 335 -18.94 -11.83 -6.57
C TYR A 335 -19.21 -10.60 -5.69
N SER A 336 -19.73 -10.81 -4.48
CA SER A 336 -19.91 -9.76 -3.50
C SER A 336 -18.59 -9.41 -2.81
N HIS A 337 -18.54 -8.24 -2.15
CA HIS A 337 -17.39 -7.84 -1.34
C HIS A 337 -17.04 -8.91 -0.30
N LEU A 338 -15.76 -9.16 -0.15
CA LEU A 338 -15.20 -10.05 0.87
C LEU A 338 -15.26 -9.40 2.26
N PRO A 339 -15.19 -10.17 3.34
CA PRO A 339 -15.23 -9.65 4.69
C PRO A 339 -14.11 -8.66 5.02
N VAL A 340 -14.37 -7.81 6.02
CA VAL A 340 -13.34 -6.95 6.63
C VAL A 340 -13.30 -7.23 8.14
N TRP A 341 -12.08 -7.33 8.67
CA TRP A 341 -11.81 -7.53 10.09
C TRP A 341 -11.14 -6.27 10.64
N SER A 342 -11.68 -5.74 11.71
CA SER A 342 -11.13 -4.54 12.34
C SER A 342 -11.30 -4.62 13.85
N ALA A 343 -10.20 -4.53 14.60
CA ALA A 343 -10.23 -4.60 16.05
C ALA A 343 -9.04 -3.90 16.73
N GLY A 344 -9.30 -3.29 17.86
CA GLY A 344 -8.27 -2.71 18.73
C GLY A 344 -7.57 -1.48 18.15
N ASN A 345 -8.14 -0.84 17.14
CA ASN A 345 -7.59 0.38 16.59
C ASN A 345 -7.99 1.61 17.43
N VAL A 346 -7.18 2.65 17.32
CA VAL A 346 -7.32 3.92 18.02
C VAL A 346 -7.56 5.04 17.01
N TYR A 347 -8.60 5.83 17.23
CA TYR A 347 -9.03 6.93 16.34
C TYR A 347 -9.03 8.25 17.10
N LEU A 348 -8.20 9.19 16.67
CA LEU A 348 -7.95 10.45 17.37
C LEU A 348 -8.20 11.66 16.45
N ASN A 349 -8.46 12.82 17.06
CA ASN A 349 -8.70 14.09 16.37
C ASN A 349 -9.86 14.04 15.36
N GLY A 350 -10.84 13.14 15.56
CA GLY A 350 -11.96 13.01 14.64
C GLY A 350 -11.77 11.98 13.51
N ALA A 351 -10.68 11.20 13.52
CA ALA A 351 -10.56 10.02 12.68
C ALA A 351 -11.72 9.05 12.93
N GLN A 352 -12.17 8.33 11.90
CA GLN A 352 -13.43 7.60 11.96
C GLN A 352 -13.23 6.09 11.74
N ALA A 353 -13.77 5.31 12.69
CA ALA A 353 -13.80 3.85 12.60
C ALA A 353 -14.83 3.36 11.58
N THR A 354 -14.62 2.17 11.02
CA THR A 354 -15.70 1.43 10.36
C THR A 354 -16.82 1.15 11.35
N ALA A 355 -18.05 1.15 10.88
CA ALA A 355 -19.23 0.89 11.71
C ALA A 355 -19.23 -0.51 12.39
N LYS A 356 -18.36 -1.41 11.91
CA LYS A 356 -18.26 -2.80 12.36
C LYS A 356 -16.96 -3.12 13.11
N GLU A 357 -16.23 -2.08 13.52
CA GLU A 357 -15.02 -2.24 14.33
C GLU A 357 -15.33 -2.89 15.69
N GLU A 358 -14.51 -3.87 16.06
CA GLU A 358 -14.57 -4.49 17.39
C GLU A 358 -13.68 -3.70 18.37
N ASN A 359 -14.31 -3.20 19.46
CA ASN A 359 -13.64 -2.48 20.54
C ASN A 359 -12.76 -1.30 20.08
N PRO A 360 -13.27 -0.35 19.27
CA PRO A 360 -12.51 0.82 18.89
C PRO A 360 -12.33 1.76 20.08
N PHE A 361 -11.17 2.41 20.18
CA PHE A 361 -11.03 3.59 21.00
C PHE A 361 -11.17 4.83 20.12
N VAL A 362 -12.14 5.69 20.41
CA VAL A 362 -12.41 6.89 19.60
C VAL A 362 -12.41 8.13 20.49
N ASP A 363 -11.54 9.08 20.19
CA ASP A 363 -11.54 10.42 20.79
C ASP A 363 -11.60 11.48 19.68
N THR A 364 -12.66 12.27 19.68
CA THR A 364 -12.93 13.29 18.67
C THR A 364 -12.35 14.65 19.00
N ALA A 365 -11.76 14.81 20.18
CA ALA A 365 -11.14 16.07 20.56
C ALA A 365 -9.85 16.31 19.73
N ASP A 366 -9.73 17.51 19.14
CA ASP A 366 -8.54 17.91 18.37
C ASP A 366 -7.42 18.35 19.34
N GLN A 367 -6.65 17.39 19.81
CA GLN A 367 -5.62 17.61 20.83
C GLN A 367 -4.28 16.91 20.56
N VAL A 368 -4.26 15.90 19.71
CA VAL A 368 -3.03 15.20 19.33
C VAL A 368 -2.29 16.02 18.28
N LYS A 369 -0.99 16.22 18.52
CA LYS A 369 -0.09 16.90 17.60
C LYS A 369 1.00 15.97 17.11
N LEU A 370 1.22 16.00 15.81
CA LEU A 370 2.32 15.32 15.15
C LEU A 370 3.12 16.35 14.35
N ALA A 371 4.40 16.42 14.58
CA ALA A 371 5.27 17.33 13.84
C ALA A 371 6.63 16.68 13.57
N LEU A 372 7.06 16.72 12.32
CA LEU A 372 8.43 16.32 11.96
C LEU A 372 9.35 17.52 12.02
N GLU A 373 10.52 17.34 12.62
CA GLU A 373 11.56 18.36 12.73
C GLU A 373 12.88 17.79 12.22
N LYS A 374 13.39 18.37 11.13
CA LYS A 374 14.71 18.02 10.60
C LYS A 374 15.77 18.82 11.37
N ARG A 375 16.79 18.13 11.88
CA ARG A 375 17.95 18.70 12.58
C ARG A 375 19.24 18.27 11.89
N GLU A 376 20.36 18.80 12.34
CA GLU A 376 21.69 18.46 11.80
C GLU A 376 22.01 16.97 11.92
N ASP A 377 21.50 16.30 12.97
CA ASP A 377 21.80 14.92 13.32
C ASP A 377 20.68 13.93 12.99
N GLY A 378 19.57 14.36 12.36
CA GLY A 378 18.50 13.47 11.94
C GLY A 378 17.11 14.08 11.87
N LEU A 379 16.12 13.24 11.71
CA LEU A 379 14.71 13.59 11.65
C LEU A 379 14.00 13.15 12.95
N TYR A 380 13.26 14.07 13.53
CA TYR A 380 12.59 13.87 14.82
C TYR A 380 11.08 13.99 14.70
N LEU A 381 10.35 13.09 15.34
CA LEU A 381 8.91 13.20 15.58
C LEU A 381 8.69 13.86 16.95
N LYS A 382 7.99 14.99 16.94
CA LYS A 382 7.45 15.62 18.14
C LYS A 382 5.97 15.30 18.25
N THR A 383 5.55 14.73 19.36
CA THR A 383 4.17 14.34 19.55
C THR A 383 3.79 14.23 21.03
N ASN A 384 2.51 14.45 21.30
CA ASN A 384 1.87 14.11 22.58
C ASN A 384 0.91 12.92 22.43
N LEU A 385 1.08 12.13 21.38
CA LEU A 385 0.18 11.04 20.97
C LEU A 385 -0.16 10.09 22.12
N TYR A 386 0.86 9.67 22.87
CA TYR A 386 0.68 8.65 23.90
C TYR A 386 0.08 9.17 25.23
N ASP A 387 -0.18 10.48 25.33
CA ASP A 387 -1.06 11.01 26.40
C ASP A 387 -2.52 10.60 26.19
N PHE A 388 -2.89 10.20 24.96
CA PHE A 388 -4.27 9.92 24.55
C PHE A 388 -4.50 8.47 24.08
N VAL A 389 -3.45 7.70 23.84
CA VAL A 389 -3.55 6.29 23.44
C VAL A 389 -3.75 5.41 24.69
N PRO A 390 -4.73 4.50 24.71
CA PRO A 390 -4.90 3.56 25.80
C PRO A 390 -3.63 2.71 26.03
N GLU A 391 -3.31 2.43 27.28
CA GLU A 391 -2.16 1.58 27.66
C GLU A 391 -2.26 0.15 27.08
N LYS A 392 -3.48 -0.28 26.79
CA LYS A 392 -3.74 -1.64 26.30
C LYS A 392 -4.87 -1.59 25.27
N THR A 393 -4.73 -2.38 24.23
CA THR A 393 -5.79 -2.65 23.25
C THR A 393 -6.00 -4.15 23.08
N ASP A 394 -7.19 -4.53 22.65
CA ASP A 394 -7.47 -5.89 22.19
C ASP A 394 -7.05 -6.00 20.73
N GLY A 395 -6.19 -6.94 20.42
CA GLY A 395 -5.71 -7.10 19.06
C GLY A 395 -4.77 -8.30 18.91
N VAL A 396 -4.20 -8.44 17.73
CA VAL A 396 -3.32 -9.55 17.40
C VAL A 396 -1.85 -9.21 17.71
N ILE A 397 -1.12 -10.22 18.15
CA ILE A 397 0.33 -10.14 18.39
C ILE A 397 1.14 -11.04 17.45
N SER A 398 0.45 -11.83 16.63
CA SER A 398 1.06 -12.74 15.67
C SER A 398 0.16 -12.95 14.46
N THR A 399 0.75 -13.10 13.30
CA THR A 399 0.01 -13.43 12.07
C THR A 399 -0.59 -14.83 12.08
N ALA A 400 -0.20 -15.70 13.00
CA ALA A 400 -0.82 -17.01 13.19
C ALA A 400 -2.34 -16.94 13.48
N THR A 401 -2.84 -15.81 13.98
CA THR A 401 -4.26 -15.57 14.29
C THR A 401 -4.98 -14.72 13.25
N ILE A 402 -4.26 -14.17 12.27
CA ILE A 402 -4.85 -13.39 11.17
C ILE A 402 -5.41 -14.34 10.13
N PRO A 403 -6.67 -14.19 9.70
CA PRO A 403 -7.20 -14.95 8.57
C PRO A 403 -6.33 -14.80 7.32
N MET A 404 -6.07 -15.90 6.63
CA MET A 404 -5.27 -15.88 5.39
C MET A 404 -5.89 -15.00 4.30
N ALA A 405 -5.10 -14.63 3.31
CA ALA A 405 -5.61 -13.97 2.10
C ALA A 405 -6.51 -14.95 1.34
N PHE A 406 -7.70 -14.49 0.98
CA PHE A 406 -8.78 -15.34 0.49
C PHE A 406 -8.44 -16.08 -0.81
N GLU A 407 -8.05 -15.34 -1.84
CA GLU A 407 -7.91 -15.91 -3.18
C GLU A 407 -6.70 -16.86 -3.31
N PRO A 408 -5.48 -16.49 -2.87
CA PRO A 408 -4.32 -17.38 -2.93
C PRO A 408 -4.29 -18.42 -1.82
N GLU A 409 -5.18 -18.35 -0.82
CA GLU A 409 -5.16 -19.18 0.39
C GLU A 409 -3.80 -19.15 1.10
N GLU A 410 -3.13 -18.00 1.06
CA GLU A 410 -1.81 -17.78 1.64
C GLU A 410 -1.90 -16.99 2.94
N LYS A 411 -1.09 -17.37 3.93
CA LYS A 411 -1.00 -16.69 5.22
C LYS A 411 -0.09 -15.47 5.13
N TYR A 412 -0.26 -14.55 6.08
CA TYR A 412 0.69 -13.46 6.31
C TYR A 412 1.88 -14.02 7.10
N GLU A 413 2.90 -14.48 6.40
CA GLU A 413 4.01 -15.21 7.00
C GLU A 413 5.36 -14.82 6.37
N ASN A 414 6.45 -15.26 6.95
CA ASN A 414 7.77 -15.13 6.35
C ASN A 414 7.90 -16.04 5.11
N PRO A 415 8.81 -15.74 4.17
CA PRO A 415 9.02 -16.58 2.98
C PRO A 415 9.41 -18.04 3.25
N ASP A 416 9.73 -18.38 4.51
CA ASP A 416 9.98 -19.75 4.96
C ASP A 416 8.76 -20.44 5.58
N GLY A 417 7.58 -19.78 5.53
CA GLY A 417 6.33 -20.30 6.07
C GLY A 417 6.16 -20.12 7.58
N THR A 418 7.06 -19.41 8.26
CA THR A 418 6.93 -19.16 9.69
C THR A 418 6.05 -17.94 9.98
N PRO A 419 5.16 -17.99 10.99
CA PRO A 419 4.39 -16.84 11.40
C PRO A 419 5.26 -15.66 11.80
N ILE A 420 4.77 -14.45 11.56
CA ILE A 420 5.38 -13.22 12.04
C ILE A 420 4.80 -12.89 13.41
N THR A 421 5.65 -12.63 14.38
CA THR A 421 5.25 -12.13 15.70
C THR A 421 5.53 -10.62 15.75
N PHE A 422 4.54 -9.84 16.21
CA PHE A 422 4.68 -8.38 16.35
C PHE A 422 5.32 -8.03 17.70
N ASP A 423 6.44 -8.67 18.02
CA ASP A 423 7.20 -8.52 19.27
C ASP A 423 8.24 -7.40 19.20
N SER A 424 8.40 -6.77 18.05
CA SER A 424 9.30 -5.64 17.85
C SER A 424 8.51 -4.42 17.34
N ASP A 425 8.87 -3.24 17.82
CA ASP A 425 8.30 -1.96 17.41
C ASP A 425 9.06 -1.33 16.23
N TYR A 426 8.71 -0.09 15.89
CA TYR A 426 9.38 0.68 14.82
C TYR A 426 10.91 0.76 14.99
N PHE A 427 11.40 0.84 16.23
CA PHE A 427 12.82 0.93 16.54
C PHE A 427 13.50 -0.42 16.80
N GLY A 428 12.75 -1.54 16.69
CA GLY A 428 13.22 -2.86 17.06
C GLY A 428 13.19 -3.14 18.56
N ASN A 429 12.59 -2.26 19.38
CA ASN A 429 12.41 -2.51 20.80
C ASN A 429 11.37 -3.60 21.02
N HIS A 430 11.62 -4.45 22.03
CA HIS A 430 10.71 -5.54 22.35
C HIS A 430 9.37 -5.03 22.91
N ARG A 431 8.27 -5.56 22.37
CA ARG A 431 6.90 -5.36 22.88
C ARG A 431 6.61 -6.38 23.99
N ASP A 432 6.05 -5.90 25.07
CA ASP A 432 5.52 -6.80 26.12
C ASP A 432 4.26 -7.49 25.58
N GLY A 433 4.32 -8.79 25.36
CA GLY A 433 3.19 -9.59 24.89
C GLY A 433 1.96 -9.64 25.84
N VAL A 434 2.09 -9.11 27.05
CA VAL A 434 1.00 -9.00 28.04
C VAL A 434 0.22 -7.70 27.86
N LYS A 435 0.90 -6.64 27.39
CA LYS A 435 0.28 -5.34 27.09
C LYS A 435 0.50 -5.02 25.61
N VAL A 436 -0.54 -5.20 24.83
CA VAL A 436 -0.52 -4.83 23.41
C VAL A 436 -0.92 -3.37 23.30
N THR A 437 0.02 -2.49 22.97
CA THR A 437 -0.24 -1.08 22.67
C THR A 437 -0.53 -0.90 21.18
N ALA A 438 -1.47 -0.03 20.84
CA ALA A 438 -1.68 0.34 19.46
C ALA A 438 -0.52 1.19 18.91
N GLY A 439 -0.37 1.17 17.57
CA GLY A 439 0.63 1.98 16.87
C GLY A 439 2.03 1.36 16.83
N PRO A 440 2.97 2.08 16.19
CA PRO A 440 4.28 1.54 15.84
C PRO A 440 5.28 1.49 17.00
N PHE A 441 4.99 2.06 18.15
CA PHE A 441 5.92 2.12 19.29
C PHE A 441 5.48 1.20 20.42
N SER A 442 6.44 0.55 21.09
CA SER A 442 6.18 -0.46 22.13
C SER A 442 5.80 0.10 23.49
N SER A 443 6.09 1.39 23.72
CA SER A 443 5.80 2.09 24.97
C SER A 443 5.40 3.53 24.69
N ALA A 444 4.88 4.21 25.71
CA ALA A 444 4.71 5.65 25.64
C ALA A 444 6.02 6.31 25.21
N VAL A 445 6.00 6.89 24.04
CA VAL A 445 7.14 7.58 23.47
C VAL A 445 7.34 8.88 24.26
N GLU A 446 8.55 9.24 24.51
CA GLU A 446 8.85 10.60 24.95
C GLU A 446 8.26 11.59 23.96
N THR A 447 8.00 12.83 24.39
CA THR A 447 7.43 13.87 23.55
C THR A 447 8.21 14.16 22.26
N GLU A 448 9.38 13.56 22.14
CA GLU A 448 10.29 13.70 20.99
C GLU A 448 11.07 12.40 20.75
N GLN A 449 11.07 11.91 19.53
CA GLN A 449 11.76 10.68 19.10
C GLN A 449 12.56 10.92 17.82
N LYS A 450 13.82 10.50 17.79
CA LYS A 450 14.61 10.45 16.56
C LYS A 450 14.14 9.26 15.71
N LEU A 451 13.70 9.54 14.49
CA LEU A 451 13.17 8.53 13.56
C LEU A 451 14.22 8.03 12.57
N PHE A 452 15.09 8.95 12.10
CA PHE A 452 16.08 8.69 11.05
C PHE A 452 17.38 9.41 11.29
#